data_105b969c1ef6271214c88a240801f456
#
_entry.id   105b969c1ef6271214c88a240801f456
#
_cell.length_a   1.000
_cell.length_b   1.000
_cell.length_c   1.000
_cell.angle_alpha   90.00
_cell.angle_beta   90.00
_cell.angle_gamma   90.00
#
_symmetry.space_group_name_H-M   'P 1'
#
loop_
_entity.id
_entity.type
_entity.pdbx_description
1 polymer ?
#
loop_
_entity_poly.entity_id
_entity_poly.type
_entity_poly.pdbx_seq_one_letter_code
_entity_poly.pdbx_strand_id
1 'polypeptide(L)'
;MIADLHLPEDMKKAIAAAAQILLAEGCSEVYIFGSVAKGNYTPDSDIDLATIGLPKERFFSSYGRILSQISRAVDLVALDYDQDFGSRLKATGTLTRVA
;
A
#
# COMPACT_ATOMS: atom_id res chain seq x y z
N MET A 1 -12.63 -6.52 -0.02
CA MET A 1 -11.18 -6.80 -0.09
C MET A 1 -10.48 -6.62 1.25
N ILE A 2 -10.44 -5.42 1.80
CA ILE A 2 -9.77 -5.22 3.10
C ILE A 2 -10.46 -6.00 4.20
N ALA A 3 -11.78 -6.09 4.18
CA ALA A 3 -12.56 -6.79 5.19
C ALA A 3 -12.25 -8.30 5.25
N ASP A 4 -11.72 -8.86 4.16
CA ASP A 4 -11.38 -10.29 4.08
C ASP A 4 -10.00 -10.60 4.64
N LEU A 5 -9.22 -9.58 5.00
CA LEU A 5 -7.88 -9.76 5.54
C LEU A 5 -7.94 -10.12 7.01
N HIS A 6 -7.13 -11.09 7.40
CA HIS A 6 -6.98 -11.51 8.81
C HIS A 6 -5.93 -10.67 9.50
N LEU A 7 -6.22 -9.38 9.68
CA LEU A 7 -5.31 -8.39 10.27
C LEU A 7 -5.96 -7.72 11.47
N PRO A 8 -5.16 -7.19 12.41
CA PRO A 8 -5.71 -6.38 13.49
C PRO A 8 -6.51 -5.19 12.95
N GLU A 9 -7.53 -4.77 13.69
CA GLU A 9 -8.42 -3.70 13.25
C GLU A 9 -7.71 -2.37 13.01
N ASP A 10 -6.74 -2.02 13.84
CA ASP A 10 -5.96 -0.79 13.68
C ASP A 10 -5.15 -0.80 12.38
N MET A 11 -4.61 -1.96 12.02
CA MET A 11 -3.87 -2.14 10.78
C MET A 11 -4.79 -2.07 9.57
N LYS A 12 -5.96 -2.72 9.64
CA LYS A 12 -6.96 -2.62 8.57
C LYS A 12 -7.43 -1.18 8.36
N LYS A 13 -7.66 -0.45 9.44
CA LYS A 13 -8.07 0.96 9.36
C LYS A 13 -7.00 1.82 8.72
N ALA A 14 -5.73 1.59 9.06
CA ALA A 14 -4.62 2.32 8.46
C ALA A 14 -4.52 2.05 6.96
N ILE A 15 -4.64 0.78 6.55
CA ILE A 15 -4.62 0.40 5.14
C ILE A 15 -5.79 1.03 4.39
N ALA A 16 -6.98 0.98 4.97
CA ALA A 16 -8.18 1.56 4.35
C ALA A 16 -8.04 3.08 4.18
N ALA A 17 -7.53 3.76 5.19
CA ALA A 17 -7.32 5.22 5.12
C ALA A 17 -6.28 5.58 4.05
N ALA A 18 -5.18 4.84 3.98
CA ALA A 18 -4.15 5.06 2.97
C ALA A 18 -4.70 4.80 1.56
N ALA A 19 -5.48 3.74 1.38
CA ALA A 19 -6.10 3.43 0.09
C ALA A 19 -7.04 4.54 -0.35
N GLN A 20 -7.84 5.09 0.55
CA GLN A 20 -8.73 6.21 0.26
C GLN A 20 -7.97 7.44 -0.22
N ILE A 21 -6.87 7.77 0.45
CA ILE A 21 -6.02 8.91 0.05
C ILE A 21 -5.49 8.67 -1.37
N LEU A 22 -4.97 7.48 -1.64
CA LEU A 22 -4.38 7.15 -2.93
C LEU A 22 -5.42 7.17 -4.05
N LEU A 23 -6.60 6.63 -3.83
CA LEU A 23 -7.67 6.66 -4.82
C LEU A 23 -8.12 8.10 -5.11
N ALA A 24 -8.19 8.94 -4.08
CA ALA A 24 -8.54 10.35 -4.24
C ALA A 24 -7.49 11.10 -5.06
N GLU A 25 -6.23 10.66 -5.03
CA GLU A 25 -5.15 11.27 -5.80
C GLU A 25 -5.06 10.74 -7.24
N GLY A 26 -5.96 9.84 -7.64
CA GLY A 26 -6.05 9.34 -9.02
C GLY A 26 -5.49 7.94 -9.24
N CYS A 27 -5.06 7.26 -8.19
CA CYS A 27 -4.55 5.90 -8.27
C CYS A 27 -5.66 4.95 -8.72
N SER A 28 -5.32 3.97 -9.57
CA SER A 28 -6.28 2.98 -10.07
C SER A 28 -6.38 1.75 -9.20
N GLU A 29 -5.25 1.29 -8.65
CA GLU A 29 -5.18 0.06 -7.86
C GLU A 29 -4.19 0.25 -6.72
N VAL A 30 -4.52 -0.33 -5.56
CA VAL A 30 -3.67 -0.30 -4.37
C VAL A 30 -3.48 -1.72 -3.86
N TYR A 31 -2.25 -2.06 -3.54
CA TYR A 31 -1.85 -3.38 -3.05
C TYR A 31 -1.09 -3.25 -1.75
N ILE A 32 -1.15 -4.29 -0.92
CA ILE A 32 -0.18 -4.46 0.17
C ILE A 32 0.81 -5.54 -0.23
N PHE A 33 2.04 -5.43 0.30
CA PHE A 33 3.07 -6.44 0.10
C PHE A 33 3.93 -6.55 1.35
N GLY A 34 5.01 -7.33 1.30
CA GLY A 34 5.91 -7.48 2.43
C GLY A 34 5.32 -8.31 3.57
N SER A 35 5.75 -8.02 4.79
CA SER A 35 5.41 -8.83 5.96
C SER A 35 3.91 -8.87 6.25
N VAL A 36 3.22 -7.75 6.06
CA VAL A 36 1.77 -7.68 6.31
C VAL A 36 1.02 -8.59 5.35
N ALA A 37 1.38 -8.55 4.06
CA ALA A 37 0.73 -9.40 3.05
C ALA A 37 1.04 -10.87 3.26
N LYS A 38 2.24 -11.20 3.76
CA LYS A 38 2.67 -12.58 4.00
C LYS A 38 2.13 -13.17 5.30
N GLY A 39 1.59 -12.34 6.20
CA GLY A 39 1.15 -12.78 7.51
C GLY A 39 2.28 -12.90 8.54
N ASN A 40 3.49 -12.44 8.22
CA ASN A 40 4.66 -12.48 9.11
C ASN A 40 4.86 -11.17 9.87
N TYR A 41 3.79 -10.41 10.03
CA TYR A 41 3.84 -9.10 10.66
C TYR A 41 3.87 -9.20 12.19
N THR A 42 4.39 -8.13 12.80
CA THR A 42 4.31 -7.88 14.24
C THR A 42 3.51 -6.59 14.45
N PRO A 43 3.13 -6.27 15.70
CA PRO A 43 2.43 -4.98 15.96
C PRO A 43 3.20 -3.76 15.49
N ASP A 44 4.54 -3.86 15.39
CA ASP A 44 5.40 -2.76 14.98
C ASP A 44 5.77 -2.80 13.49
N SER A 45 5.24 -3.75 12.73
CA SER A 45 5.56 -3.88 11.30
C SER A 45 5.10 -2.66 10.52
N ASP A 46 5.94 -2.23 9.56
CA ASP A 46 5.58 -1.20 8.59
C ASP A 46 4.53 -1.75 7.62
N ILE A 47 3.68 -0.88 7.13
CA ILE A 47 2.74 -1.23 6.07
C ILE A 47 3.40 -0.90 4.74
N ASP A 48 3.58 -1.91 3.89
CA ASP A 48 4.16 -1.74 2.56
C ASP A 48 3.03 -1.68 1.54
N LEU A 49 2.88 -0.53 0.89
CA LEU A 49 1.85 -0.28 -0.11
C LEU A 49 2.46 -0.12 -1.49
N ALA A 50 1.75 -0.64 -2.49
CA ALA A 50 2.12 -0.50 -3.89
C ALA A 50 0.94 0.03 -4.68
N THR A 51 1.20 0.88 -5.68
CA THR A 51 0.15 1.52 -6.47
C THR A 51 0.32 1.24 -7.95
N ILE A 52 -0.80 1.29 -8.65
CA ILE A 52 -0.85 1.35 -10.12
C ILE A 52 -1.74 2.54 -10.50
N GLY A 53 -1.28 3.33 -11.47
CA GLY A 53 -2.05 4.45 -11.98
C GLY A 53 -1.91 5.75 -11.21
N LEU A 54 -1.04 5.80 -10.20
CA LEU A 54 -0.80 7.06 -9.48
C LEU A 54 0.08 7.96 -10.32
N PRO A 55 -0.37 9.19 -10.66
CA PRO A 55 0.47 10.12 -11.43
C PRO A 55 1.77 10.43 -10.69
N LYS A 56 2.89 10.43 -11.42
CA LYS A 56 4.22 10.66 -10.82
C LYS A 56 4.30 11.97 -10.06
N GLU A 57 3.69 13.02 -10.60
CA GLU A 57 3.68 14.35 -9.99
C GLU A 57 2.89 14.40 -8.69
N ARG A 58 2.10 13.37 -8.40
CA ARG A 58 1.31 13.28 -7.17
C ARG A 58 1.89 12.32 -6.15
N PHE A 59 2.98 11.62 -6.50
CA PHE A 59 3.54 10.58 -5.63
C PHE A 59 3.94 11.13 -4.27
N PHE A 60 4.76 12.18 -4.24
CA PHE A 60 5.26 12.71 -2.98
C PHE A 60 4.18 13.41 -2.16
N SER A 61 3.24 14.11 -2.82
CA SER A 61 2.14 14.73 -2.09
C SER A 61 1.21 13.70 -1.49
N SER A 62 0.93 12.61 -2.21
CA SER A 62 0.13 11.49 -1.70
C SER A 62 0.81 10.81 -0.52
N TYR A 63 2.09 10.55 -0.64
CA TYR A 63 2.87 9.92 0.43
C TYR A 63 2.91 10.81 1.67
N GLY A 64 3.11 12.12 1.49
CA GLY A 64 3.09 13.07 2.58
C GLY A 64 1.75 13.11 3.30
N ARG A 65 0.65 13.03 2.57
CA ARG A 65 -0.69 12.96 3.17
C ARG A 65 -0.88 11.69 3.99
N ILE A 66 -0.41 10.55 3.47
CA ILE A 66 -0.47 9.28 4.20
C ILE A 66 0.32 9.41 5.51
N LEU A 67 1.55 9.90 5.44
CA LEU A 67 2.41 10.04 6.62
C LEU A 67 1.84 11.00 7.65
N SER A 68 1.10 12.03 7.23
CA SER A 68 0.52 13.01 8.15
C SER A 68 -0.77 12.53 8.80
N GLN A 69 -1.51 11.62 8.15
CA GLN A 69 -2.82 11.18 8.62
C GLN A 69 -2.79 9.80 9.28
N ILE A 70 -1.76 9.03 9.07
CA ILE A 70 -1.65 7.67 9.57
C ILE A 70 -0.47 7.62 10.53
N SER A 71 -0.72 7.16 11.76
CA SER A 71 0.29 7.14 12.81
C SER A 71 1.29 5.99 12.69
N ARG A 72 1.01 5.03 11.81
CA ARG A 72 1.87 3.87 11.58
C ARG A 72 2.83 4.18 10.44
N ALA A 73 4.03 3.60 10.49
CA ALA A 73 5.01 3.74 9.40
C ALA A 73 4.49 3.04 8.14
N VAL A 74 4.56 3.74 7.02
CA VAL A 74 4.09 3.26 5.72
C VAL A 74 5.18 3.49 4.69
N ASP A 75 5.51 2.45 3.92
CA ASP A 75 6.35 2.55 2.73
C ASP A 75 5.47 2.51 1.49
N LEU A 76 5.74 3.39 0.54
CA LEU A 76 4.94 3.50 -0.68
C LEU A 76 5.83 3.34 -1.91
N VAL A 77 5.44 2.44 -2.81
CA VAL A 77 6.10 2.25 -4.09
C VAL A 77 5.06 2.27 -5.21
N ALA A 78 5.48 2.64 -6.41
CA ALA A 78 4.65 2.60 -7.59
C ALA A 78 5.11 1.46 -8.50
N LEU A 79 4.22 0.53 -8.80
CA LEU A 79 4.55 -0.67 -9.57
C LEU A 79 4.77 -0.39 -11.05
N ASP A 80 4.16 0.67 -11.57
CA ASP A 80 4.16 0.99 -12.99
C ASP A 80 5.14 2.08 -13.39
N TYR A 81 5.95 2.60 -12.45
CA TYR A 81 6.98 3.58 -12.78
C TYR A 81 8.25 2.89 -13.31
N ASP A 82 8.50 1.66 -12.85
CA ASP A 82 9.64 0.84 -13.27
C ASP A 82 9.13 -0.57 -13.52
N GLN A 83 9.08 -0.99 -14.78
CA GLN A 83 8.53 -2.29 -15.15
C GLN A 83 9.32 -3.46 -14.55
N ASP A 84 10.64 -3.33 -14.46
CA ASP A 84 11.47 -4.40 -13.90
C ASP A 84 11.16 -4.61 -12.42
N PHE A 85 11.04 -3.54 -11.66
CA PHE A 85 10.68 -3.60 -10.25
C PHE A 85 9.28 -4.18 -10.06
N GLY A 86 8.31 -3.66 -10.81
CA GLY A 86 6.93 -4.13 -10.75
C GLY A 86 6.80 -5.60 -11.08
N SER A 87 7.48 -6.04 -12.14
CA SER A 87 7.47 -7.45 -12.57
C SER A 87 8.08 -8.36 -11.52
N ARG A 88 9.20 -7.95 -10.91
CA ARG A 88 9.84 -8.75 -9.85
C ARG A 88 8.95 -8.87 -8.63
N LEU A 89 8.30 -7.79 -8.24
CA LEU A 89 7.42 -7.79 -7.08
C LEU A 89 6.20 -8.67 -7.31
N LYS A 90 5.61 -8.59 -8.51
CA LYS A 90 4.48 -9.46 -8.89
C LYS A 90 4.90 -10.92 -8.92
N ALA A 91 6.12 -11.22 -9.37
CA ALA A 91 6.62 -12.59 -9.48
C ALA A 91 6.81 -13.25 -8.11
N THR A 92 6.96 -12.47 -7.03
CA THR A 92 7.08 -13.04 -5.68
C THR A 92 5.76 -13.61 -5.15
N GLY A 93 4.63 -13.27 -5.79
CA GLY A 93 3.31 -13.75 -5.38
C GLY A 93 2.81 -13.17 -4.07
N THR A 94 3.41 -12.09 -3.58
CA THR A 94 3.09 -11.53 -2.26
C THR A 94 2.25 -10.26 -2.33
N LEU A 95 1.80 -9.85 -3.52
CA LEU A 95 0.93 -8.69 -3.68
C LEU A 95 -0.52 -9.08 -3.40
N THR A 96 -1.18 -8.34 -2.53
CA THR A 96 -2.60 -8.51 -2.23
C THR A 96 -3.32 -7.20 -2.53
N ARG A 97 -4.26 -7.24 -3.44
CA ARG A 97 -5.02 -6.04 -3.81
C ARG A 97 -5.98 -5.65 -2.68
N VAL A 98 -6.01 -4.37 -2.34
CA VAL A 98 -6.88 -3.85 -1.28
C VAL A 98 -7.81 -2.75 -1.77
N ALA A 99 -7.56 -2.23 -2.97
CA ALA A 99 -8.48 -1.26 -3.56
C ALA A 99 -8.38 -1.25 -5.09
#